data_480fa219726a23b684f9462573623f2c
#
_entry.id   480fa219726a23b684f9462573623f2c
#
_cell.length_a   1.000
_cell.length_b   1.000
_cell.length_c   1.000
_cell.angle_alpha   90.00
_cell.angle_beta   90.00
_cell.angle_gamma   90.00
#
_symmetry.space_group_name_H-M   'P 1'
#
loop_
_entity.id
_entity.type
_entity.pdbx_description
1 polymer ?
#
loop_
_entity_poly.entity_id
_entity_poly.type
_entity_poly.pdbx_seq_one_letter_code
_entity_poly.pdbx_strand_id
1 'polypeptide(L)'
;LIKYSKSLQMLNNSKINLGIAKKDLRDATLIAKSNGIISNIRVHEGLLVSSNSMLGTFRSLDHVEIEFIVPAKIFSISEKLIGKKIEVLWETGSEKLIRKNAIITRFQGIINDESGGGKIFARFNDNTNDLIPLDSFVKITYPLEKFHSVIKIPESALFNKQYVFVINKGRAKKIQVNILHSNTGYYLLKNDNLDGLDIILNRFSSNIEGTKIKQF
;
A
#
# COMPACT_ATOMS: atom_id res chain seq x y z
N LEU A 1 42.22 -25.68 -51.24
CA LEU A 1 40.93 -25.40 -50.63
C LEU A 1 40.88 -25.93 -49.20
N ILE A 2 41.19 -27.18 -48.89
CA ILE A 2 41.11 -27.83 -47.57
C ILE A 2 42.02 -27.15 -46.55
N LYS A 3 43.25 -26.75 -46.85
CA LYS A 3 44.15 -26.05 -45.94
C LYS A 3 43.61 -24.67 -45.54
N TYR A 4 43.01 -23.91 -46.46
CA TYR A 4 42.45 -22.61 -46.22
C TYR A 4 41.24 -22.71 -45.30
N SER A 5 40.33 -23.65 -45.55
CA SER A 5 39.15 -23.84 -44.66
C SER A 5 39.56 -24.25 -43.27
N LYS A 6 40.57 -25.09 -43.08
CA LYS A 6 41.11 -25.48 -41.78
C LYS A 6 41.72 -24.28 -41.03
N SER A 7 42.50 -23.45 -41.74
CA SER A 7 43.06 -22.22 -41.14
C SER A 7 41.98 -21.22 -40.74
N LEU A 8 40.90 -21.08 -41.52
CA LEU A 8 39.76 -20.23 -41.21
C LEU A 8 39.03 -20.73 -39.96
N GLN A 9 38.82 -22.05 -39.84
CA GLN A 9 38.22 -22.65 -38.64
C GLN A 9 39.10 -22.41 -37.40
N MET A 10 40.41 -22.58 -37.51
CA MET A 10 41.36 -22.31 -36.42
C MET A 10 41.29 -20.83 -35.97
N LEU A 11 41.23 -19.89 -36.89
CA LEU A 11 41.08 -18.46 -36.61
C LEU A 11 39.76 -18.17 -35.88
N ASN A 12 38.68 -18.75 -36.37
CA ASN A 12 37.37 -18.59 -35.74
C ASN A 12 37.35 -19.16 -34.31
N ASN A 13 37.88 -20.34 -34.08
CA ASN A 13 37.98 -20.93 -32.77
C ASN A 13 38.85 -20.09 -31.82
N SER A 14 39.97 -19.55 -32.30
CA SER A 14 40.83 -18.66 -31.52
C SER A 14 40.10 -17.36 -31.14
N LYS A 15 39.30 -16.79 -32.05
CA LYS A 15 38.46 -15.61 -31.75
C LYS A 15 37.38 -15.92 -30.70
N ILE A 16 36.75 -17.08 -30.78
CA ILE A 16 35.77 -17.53 -29.79
C ILE A 16 36.44 -17.68 -28.42
N ASN A 17 37.57 -18.36 -28.33
CA ASN A 17 38.32 -18.55 -27.10
C ASN A 17 38.77 -17.21 -26.46
N LEU A 18 39.23 -16.27 -27.29
CA LEU A 18 39.55 -14.91 -26.82
C LEU A 18 38.32 -14.22 -26.30
N GLY A 19 37.13 -14.37 -26.94
CA GLY A 19 35.87 -13.82 -26.48
C GLY A 19 35.47 -14.37 -25.11
N ILE A 20 35.62 -15.68 -24.93
CA ILE A 20 35.34 -16.35 -23.63
C ILE A 20 36.27 -15.80 -22.54
N ALA A 21 37.60 -15.81 -22.78
CA ALA A 21 38.56 -15.32 -21.81
C ALA A 21 38.35 -13.85 -21.41
N LYS A 22 38.00 -13.01 -22.39
CA LYS A 22 37.62 -11.60 -22.10
C LYS A 22 36.33 -11.47 -21.26
N LYS A 23 35.37 -12.38 -21.48
CA LYS A 23 34.16 -12.44 -20.70
C LYS A 23 34.49 -12.87 -19.26
N ASP A 24 35.25 -13.93 -19.08
CA ASP A 24 35.64 -14.44 -17.77
C ASP A 24 36.40 -13.39 -16.95
N LEU A 25 37.30 -12.64 -17.60
CA LEU A 25 38.00 -11.53 -16.94
C LEU A 25 37.04 -10.42 -16.49
N ARG A 26 36.03 -10.06 -17.27
CA ARG A 26 35.02 -9.08 -16.86
C ARG A 26 34.16 -9.60 -15.73
N ASP A 27 33.77 -10.87 -15.78
CA ASP A 27 32.93 -11.50 -14.78
C ASP A 27 33.66 -11.73 -13.44
N ALA A 28 35.01 -11.67 -13.45
CA ALA A 28 35.82 -11.68 -12.23
C ALA A 28 35.74 -10.37 -11.41
N THR A 29 35.16 -9.32 -11.99
CA THR A 29 34.97 -8.04 -11.28
C THR A 29 33.48 -7.74 -11.16
N LEU A 30 32.98 -7.71 -9.93
CA LEU A 30 31.60 -7.35 -9.66
C LEU A 30 31.50 -5.83 -9.42
N ILE A 31 30.72 -5.16 -10.25
CA ILE A 31 30.49 -3.71 -10.15
C ILE A 31 29.01 -3.48 -9.82
N ALA A 32 28.74 -2.66 -8.80
CA ALA A 32 27.39 -2.22 -8.50
C ALA A 32 26.86 -1.38 -9.68
N LYS A 33 25.68 -1.76 -10.21
CA LYS A 33 25.05 -1.07 -11.36
C LYS A 33 24.15 0.10 -10.96
N SER A 34 23.96 0.29 -9.67
CA SER A 34 23.08 1.33 -9.11
C SER A 34 23.54 1.70 -7.69
N ASN A 35 22.97 2.76 -7.15
CA ASN A 35 23.12 3.07 -5.73
C ASN A 35 22.45 2.00 -4.88
N GLY A 36 23.08 1.58 -3.79
CA GLY A 36 22.54 0.51 -2.98
C GLY A 36 23.29 0.22 -1.72
N ILE A 37 22.82 -0.78 -1.00
CA ILE A 37 23.40 -1.28 0.25
C ILE A 37 23.88 -2.69 0.02
N ILE A 38 25.14 -2.95 0.42
CA ILE A 38 25.69 -4.29 0.47
C ILE A 38 25.56 -4.82 1.90
N SER A 39 25.01 -6.00 2.04
CA SER A 39 24.83 -6.69 3.33
C SER A 39 25.25 -8.15 3.23
N ASN A 40 25.34 -8.84 4.36
CA ASN A 40 25.69 -10.26 4.42
C ASN A 40 26.97 -10.63 3.62
N ILE A 41 27.98 -9.78 3.71
CA ILE A 41 29.28 -10.02 3.04
C ILE A 41 29.89 -11.28 3.65
N ARG A 42 30.18 -12.27 2.79
CA ARG A 42 30.73 -13.58 3.17
C ARG A 42 32.13 -13.82 2.62
N VAL A 43 32.74 -12.80 2.09
CA VAL A 43 34.06 -12.89 1.47
C VAL A 43 35.02 -11.90 2.11
N HIS A 44 36.30 -12.28 2.14
CA HIS A 44 37.40 -11.46 2.59
C HIS A 44 38.61 -11.72 1.69
N GLU A 45 39.59 -10.86 1.76
CA GLU A 45 40.81 -11.00 0.98
C GLU A 45 41.51 -12.33 1.29
N GLY A 46 41.97 -13.01 0.27
CA GLY A 46 42.59 -14.33 0.35
C GLY A 46 41.64 -15.52 0.37
N LEU A 47 40.34 -15.31 0.36
CA LEU A 47 39.36 -16.40 0.26
C LEU A 47 39.25 -16.92 -1.17
N LEU A 48 39.43 -18.24 -1.33
CA LEU A 48 39.14 -18.90 -2.61
C LEU A 48 37.63 -18.99 -2.84
N VAL A 49 37.16 -18.39 -3.93
CA VAL A 49 35.73 -18.35 -4.31
C VAL A 49 35.52 -19.29 -5.49
N SER A 50 34.54 -20.17 -5.39
CA SER A 50 34.14 -21.05 -6.49
C SER A 50 32.91 -20.48 -7.24
N SER A 51 32.66 -21.03 -8.42
CA SER A 51 31.44 -20.72 -9.17
C SER A 51 30.20 -20.94 -8.29
N ASN A 52 29.22 -20.02 -8.32
CA ASN A 52 27.99 -20.02 -7.53
C ASN A 52 28.15 -19.74 -6.03
N SER A 53 29.35 -19.33 -5.57
CA SER A 53 29.49 -18.87 -4.19
C SER A 53 28.72 -17.58 -3.96
N MET A 54 27.96 -17.52 -2.84
CA MET A 54 27.27 -16.31 -2.42
C MET A 54 28.27 -15.36 -1.78
N LEU A 55 28.57 -14.24 -2.41
CA LEU A 55 29.55 -13.25 -1.93
C LEU A 55 28.94 -12.26 -0.95
N GLY A 56 27.69 -11.92 -1.15
CA GLY A 56 26.95 -10.96 -0.34
C GLY A 56 25.56 -10.70 -0.94
N THR A 57 24.82 -9.79 -0.33
CA THR A 57 23.51 -9.35 -0.83
C THR A 57 23.58 -7.87 -1.18
N PHE A 58 23.30 -7.54 -2.43
CA PHE A 58 23.16 -6.15 -2.88
C PHE A 58 21.68 -5.79 -2.99
N ARG A 59 21.27 -4.67 -2.39
CA ARG A 59 19.94 -4.11 -2.48
C ARG A 59 20.00 -2.72 -3.10
N SER A 60 19.37 -2.54 -4.25
CA SER A 60 19.29 -1.24 -4.91
C SER A 60 18.37 -0.30 -4.15
N LEU A 61 18.77 0.97 -4.06
CA LEU A 61 17.97 2.07 -3.51
C LEU A 61 17.22 2.86 -4.60
N ASP A 62 17.50 2.61 -5.87
CA ASP A 62 16.90 3.37 -6.97
C ASP A 62 15.41 3.06 -7.16
N HIS A 63 14.96 1.89 -6.71
CA HIS A 63 13.60 1.39 -6.91
C HIS A 63 12.98 0.87 -5.62
N VAL A 64 13.02 1.68 -4.57
CA VAL A 64 12.35 1.33 -3.31
C VAL A 64 10.84 1.50 -3.47
N GLU A 65 10.09 0.45 -3.16
CA GLU A 65 8.63 0.45 -3.16
C GLU A 65 8.11 0.24 -1.74
N ILE A 66 6.94 0.79 -1.49
CA ILE A 66 6.16 0.56 -0.29
C ILE A 66 5.13 -0.51 -0.64
N GLU A 67 5.18 -1.65 0.06
CA GLU A 67 4.16 -2.70 -0.07
C GLU A 67 3.19 -2.61 1.09
N PHE A 68 1.89 -2.64 0.80
CA PHE A 68 0.86 -2.72 1.84
C PHE A 68 -0.33 -3.53 1.37
N ILE A 69 -1.03 -4.10 2.35
CA ILE A 69 -2.18 -4.96 2.10
C ILE A 69 -3.45 -4.17 2.43
N VAL A 70 -4.42 -4.24 1.54
CA VAL A 70 -5.76 -3.67 1.75
C VAL A 70 -6.81 -4.77 1.74
N PRO A 71 -7.92 -4.63 2.51
CA PRO A 71 -9.02 -5.58 2.48
C PRO A 71 -9.59 -5.77 1.07
N ALA A 72 -10.14 -6.95 0.78
CA ALA A 72 -10.68 -7.30 -0.55
C ALA A 72 -11.68 -6.25 -1.09
N LYS A 73 -12.51 -5.66 -0.22
CA LYS A 73 -13.45 -4.60 -0.59
C LYS A 73 -12.74 -3.36 -1.16
N ILE A 74 -11.61 -2.98 -0.59
CA ILE A 74 -10.80 -1.85 -1.08
C ILE A 74 -10.02 -2.29 -2.32
N PHE A 75 -9.53 -3.52 -2.34
CA PHE A 75 -8.80 -4.07 -3.46
C PHE A 75 -9.64 -4.13 -4.75
N SER A 76 -10.95 -4.36 -4.65
CA SER A 76 -11.87 -4.35 -5.80
C SER A 76 -11.91 -3.01 -6.55
N ILE A 77 -11.50 -1.91 -5.92
CA ILE A 77 -11.39 -0.58 -6.53
C ILE A 77 -9.95 -0.11 -6.71
N SER A 78 -8.98 -1.02 -6.61
CA SER A 78 -7.54 -0.70 -6.65
C SER A 78 -7.11 0.04 -7.92
N GLU A 79 -7.74 -0.23 -9.07
CA GLU A 79 -7.48 0.51 -10.31
C GLU A 79 -7.72 2.01 -10.15
N LYS A 80 -8.76 2.42 -9.42
CA LYS A 80 -9.06 3.82 -9.14
C LYS A 80 -8.07 4.47 -8.16
N LEU A 81 -7.29 3.65 -7.45
CA LEU A 81 -6.27 4.12 -6.50
C LEU A 81 -4.93 4.37 -7.19
N ILE A 82 -4.67 3.81 -8.37
CA ILE A 82 -3.44 4.08 -9.12
C ILE A 82 -3.31 5.58 -9.38
N GLY A 83 -2.10 6.12 -9.17
CA GLY A 83 -1.81 7.54 -9.29
C GLY A 83 -2.27 8.41 -8.12
N LYS A 84 -2.98 7.86 -7.14
CA LYS A 84 -3.37 8.61 -5.94
C LYS A 84 -2.17 8.78 -5.00
N LYS A 85 -2.11 9.97 -4.38
CA LYS A 85 -1.14 10.27 -3.33
C LYS A 85 -1.56 9.59 -2.02
N ILE A 86 -0.59 9.05 -1.32
CA ILE A 86 -0.72 8.48 0.02
C ILE A 86 0.27 9.16 0.96
N GLU A 87 -0.07 9.23 2.23
CA GLU A 87 0.84 9.66 3.29
C GLU A 87 1.45 8.42 3.94
N VAL A 88 2.76 8.46 4.08
CA VAL A 88 3.58 7.41 4.69
C VAL A 88 4.20 7.98 5.95
N LEU A 89 3.92 7.35 7.08
CA LEU A 89 4.44 7.72 8.38
C LEU A 89 5.36 6.61 8.89
N TRP A 90 6.60 6.96 9.16
CA TRP A 90 7.55 6.09 9.83
C TRP A 90 7.88 6.61 11.22
N GLU A 91 7.62 5.80 12.21
CA GLU A 91 7.92 6.09 13.62
C GLU A 91 9.32 5.57 13.93
N THR A 92 10.26 6.48 14.15
CA THR A 92 11.56 6.10 14.67
C THR A 92 11.42 5.90 16.17
N GLY A 93 12.06 4.91 16.76
CA GLY A 93 11.95 4.65 18.23
C GLY A 93 12.34 5.81 19.15
N SER A 94 12.65 7.01 18.62
CA SER A 94 13.11 8.22 19.30
C SER A 94 12.15 9.40 19.10
N GLU A 95 10.84 9.24 19.25
CA GLU A 95 9.82 10.30 19.12
C GLU A 95 9.82 11.09 17.78
N LYS A 96 10.79 10.84 16.91
CA LYS A 96 10.85 11.49 15.59
C LYS A 96 9.93 10.77 14.60
N LEU A 97 8.93 11.49 14.11
CA LEU A 97 8.03 11.04 13.06
C LEU A 97 8.54 11.52 11.70
N ILE A 98 8.81 10.61 10.79
CA ILE A 98 9.14 10.95 9.40
C ILE A 98 7.88 10.76 8.57
N ARG A 99 7.41 11.86 7.96
CA ARG A 99 6.25 11.88 7.05
C ARG A 99 6.74 12.06 5.64
N LYS A 100 6.28 11.21 4.74
CA LYS A 100 6.56 11.30 3.30
C LYS A 100 5.29 11.08 2.49
N ASN A 101 5.31 11.61 1.29
CA ASN A 101 4.27 11.36 0.31
C ASN A 101 4.76 10.31 -0.69
N ALA A 102 3.85 9.41 -1.06
CA ALA A 102 4.10 8.41 -2.09
C ALA A 102 2.92 8.38 -3.06
N ILE A 103 3.14 7.79 -4.23
CA ILE A 103 2.10 7.59 -5.24
C ILE A 103 1.90 6.08 -5.43
N ILE A 104 0.65 5.65 -5.44
CA ILE A 104 0.30 4.27 -5.77
C ILE A 104 0.62 4.02 -7.24
N THR A 105 1.45 3.02 -7.52
CA THR A 105 1.94 2.72 -8.87
C THR A 105 1.31 1.49 -9.47
N ARG A 106 1.05 0.47 -8.66
CA ARG A 106 0.51 -0.81 -9.14
C ARG A 106 -0.13 -1.60 -8.00
N PHE A 107 -0.85 -2.63 -8.35
CA PHE A 107 -1.36 -3.64 -7.44
C PHE A 107 -1.02 -5.04 -7.96
N GLN A 108 -0.98 -6.00 -7.08
CA GLN A 108 -0.82 -7.41 -7.44
C GLN A 108 -2.20 -8.01 -7.71
N GLY A 109 -2.44 -8.54 -8.91
CA GLY A 109 -3.75 -9.03 -9.35
C GLY A 109 -4.27 -10.30 -8.64
N ILE A 110 -3.73 -10.61 -7.45
CA ILE A 110 -4.06 -11.81 -6.67
C ILE A 110 -4.39 -11.38 -5.24
N ILE A 111 -5.50 -11.89 -4.71
CA ILE A 111 -5.85 -11.77 -3.29
C ILE A 111 -5.11 -12.89 -2.56
N ASN A 112 -4.45 -12.56 -1.46
CA ASN A 112 -3.81 -13.55 -0.61
C ASN A 112 -4.86 -14.21 0.30
N ASP A 113 -4.96 -15.53 0.24
CA ASP A 113 -5.95 -16.31 0.98
C ASP A 113 -5.77 -16.19 2.50
N GLU A 114 -4.55 -16.05 2.99
CA GLU A 114 -4.25 -15.95 4.43
C GLU A 114 -4.67 -14.59 5.01
N SER A 115 -4.43 -13.50 4.26
CA SER A 115 -4.74 -12.14 4.73
C SER A 115 -6.12 -11.65 4.30
N GLY A 116 -6.79 -12.33 3.38
CA GLY A 116 -8.07 -11.93 2.80
C GLY A 116 -7.99 -10.58 2.06
N GLY A 117 -6.78 -10.14 1.69
CA GLY A 117 -6.51 -8.84 1.09
C GLY A 117 -5.62 -8.89 -0.13
N GLY A 118 -5.53 -7.78 -0.85
CA GLY A 118 -4.66 -7.62 -1.99
C GLY A 118 -3.49 -6.67 -1.71
N LYS A 119 -2.36 -6.94 -2.35
CA LYS A 119 -1.15 -6.12 -2.23
C LYS A 119 -1.20 -4.94 -3.18
N ILE A 120 -0.89 -3.76 -2.64
CA ILE A 120 -0.73 -2.51 -3.37
C ILE A 120 0.70 -2.02 -3.17
N PHE A 121 1.25 -1.38 -4.21
CA PHE A 121 2.60 -0.86 -4.22
C PHE A 121 2.58 0.64 -4.53
N ALA A 122 3.42 1.38 -3.81
CA ALA A 122 3.58 2.80 -4.01
C ALA A 122 5.06 3.18 -4.04
N ARG A 123 5.38 4.31 -4.67
CA ARG A 123 6.74 4.88 -4.72
C ARG A 123 6.75 6.26 -4.08
N PHE A 124 7.84 6.57 -3.39
CA PHE A 124 8.05 7.91 -2.86
C PHE A 124 8.16 8.93 -4.00
N ASN A 125 7.58 10.10 -3.77
CA ASN A 125 7.62 11.20 -4.74
C ASN A 125 8.96 11.95 -4.74
N ASP A 126 9.66 11.91 -3.61
CA ASP A 126 10.82 12.76 -3.36
C ASP A 126 12.06 11.91 -3.06
N ASN A 127 13.17 12.23 -3.70
CA ASN A 127 14.52 11.75 -3.37
C ASN A 127 15.08 12.49 -2.14
N THR A 128 14.26 12.76 -1.12
CA THR A 128 14.73 13.49 0.07
C THR A 128 15.66 12.62 0.90
N ASN A 129 16.68 13.27 1.50
CA ASN A 129 17.76 12.65 2.28
C ASN A 129 17.32 11.91 3.55
N ASP A 130 16.05 11.98 3.94
CA ASP A 130 15.51 11.20 5.06
C ASP A 130 15.18 9.79 4.57
N LEU A 131 16.17 8.93 4.63
CA LEU A 131 16.02 7.51 4.26
C LEU A 131 15.19 6.79 5.33
N ILE A 132 14.04 6.29 4.92
CA ILE A 132 13.37 5.23 5.67
C ILE A 132 14.16 3.95 5.39
N PRO A 133 14.70 3.27 6.39
CA PRO A 133 15.46 2.05 6.17
C PRO A 133 14.64 1.00 5.41
N LEU A 134 15.30 0.22 4.55
CA LEU A 134 14.66 -0.92 3.89
C LEU A 134 14.10 -1.89 4.93
N ASP A 135 13.01 -2.56 4.58
CA ASP A 135 12.28 -3.49 5.44
C ASP A 135 11.68 -2.84 6.72
N SER A 136 11.55 -1.50 6.75
CA SER A 136 10.84 -0.81 7.83
C SER A 136 9.33 -0.98 7.70
N PHE A 137 8.67 -1.14 8.86
CA PHE A 137 7.22 -1.02 8.92
C PHE A 137 6.81 0.45 8.94
N VAL A 138 5.84 0.79 8.11
CA VAL A 138 5.32 2.15 7.97
C VAL A 138 3.80 2.16 8.11
N LYS A 139 3.27 3.24 8.66
CA LYS A 139 1.83 3.49 8.70
C LYS A 139 1.43 4.25 7.44
N ILE A 140 0.39 3.79 6.76
CA ILE A 140 -0.06 4.37 5.50
C ILE A 140 -1.47 4.91 5.65
N THR A 141 -1.65 6.15 5.20
CA THR A 141 -2.96 6.77 5.05
C THR A 141 -3.22 6.97 3.56
N TYR A 142 -4.27 6.35 3.05
CA TYR A 142 -4.65 6.46 1.64
C TYR A 142 -6.08 7.03 1.50
N PRO A 143 -6.33 7.83 0.45
CA PRO A 143 -7.64 8.41 0.23
C PRO A 143 -8.62 7.34 -0.26
N LEU A 144 -9.73 7.23 0.43
CA LEU A 144 -10.92 6.52 -0.07
C LEU A 144 -11.82 7.48 -0.83
N GLU A 145 -12.94 6.97 -1.32
CA GLU A 145 -13.96 7.80 -1.98
C GLU A 145 -14.42 8.93 -1.05
N LYS A 146 -14.50 10.14 -1.61
CA LYS A 146 -15.16 11.24 -0.93
C LYS A 146 -16.66 11.05 -1.07
N PHE A 147 -17.33 10.90 0.03
CA PHE A 147 -18.78 10.92 0.05
C PHE A 147 -19.27 12.38 0.04
N HIS A 148 -20.18 12.69 -0.87
CA HIS A 148 -20.85 13.99 -0.92
C HIS A 148 -22.24 13.85 -0.34
N SER A 149 -22.76 14.93 0.26
CA SER A 149 -24.10 14.97 0.88
C SER A 149 -24.32 13.86 1.90
N VAL A 150 -23.44 13.80 2.89
CA VAL A 150 -23.49 12.81 3.98
C VAL A 150 -23.71 13.45 5.32
N ILE A 151 -24.41 12.74 6.19
CA ILE A 151 -24.57 13.09 7.59
C ILE A 151 -23.77 12.11 8.44
N LYS A 152 -22.97 12.62 9.35
CA LYS A 152 -22.27 11.83 10.35
C LYS A 152 -23.11 11.73 11.61
N ILE A 153 -23.44 10.52 12.02
CA ILE A 153 -24.17 10.27 13.28
C ILE A 153 -23.36 9.36 14.20
N PRO A 154 -23.49 9.50 15.52
CA PRO A 154 -22.92 8.56 16.48
C PRO A 154 -23.64 7.20 16.38
N GLU A 155 -22.95 6.14 16.78
CA GLU A 155 -23.50 4.78 16.75
C GLU A 155 -24.79 4.64 17.57
N SER A 156 -24.94 5.43 18.65
CA SER A 156 -26.13 5.43 19.51
C SER A 156 -27.41 5.91 18.82
N ALA A 157 -27.28 6.72 17.76
CA ALA A 157 -28.40 7.27 17.02
C ALA A 157 -28.97 6.34 15.95
N LEU A 158 -28.26 5.26 15.61
CA LEU A 158 -28.69 4.30 14.62
C LEU A 158 -29.37 3.08 15.27
N PHE A 159 -30.60 2.83 14.90
CA PHE A 159 -31.41 1.74 15.42
C PHE A 159 -31.48 0.58 14.43
N ASN A 160 -31.25 -0.63 14.93
CA ASN A 160 -31.25 -1.88 14.14
C ASN A 160 -30.43 -1.81 12.85
N LYS A 161 -29.43 -0.93 12.79
CA LYS A 161 -28.60 -0.67 11.58
C LYS A 161 -29.41 -0.32 10.33
N GLN A 162 -30.60 0.26 10.49
CA GLN A 162 -31.50 0.52 9.37
C GLN A 162 -32.21 1.88 9.43
N TYR A 163 -32.42 2.46 10.61
CA TYR A 163 -33.21 3.68 10.73
C TYR A 163 -32.73 4.58 11.87
N VAL A 164 -33.07 5.84 11.76
CA VAL A 164 -32.92 6.85 12.82
C VAL A 164 -34.30 7.35 13.24
N PHE A 165 -34.39 7.91 14.45
CA PHE A 165 -35.52 8.68 14.87
C PHE A 165 -35.23 10.16 14.77
N VAL A 166 -36.14 10.93 14.18
CA VAL A 166 -36.09 12.39 14.08
C VAL A 166 -37.27 13.01 14.82
N ILE A 167 -37.10 14.26 15.24
CA ILE A 167 -38.20 15.02 15.86
C ILE A 167 -38.98 15.69 14.74
N ASN A 168 -40.26 15.32 14.60
CA ASN A 168 -41.18 15.97 13.69
C ASN A 168 -42.43 16.41 14.45
N LYS A 169 -42.68 17.71 14.45
CA LYS A 169 -43.81 18.33 15.18
C LYS A 169 -43.90 17.88 16.66
N GLY A 170 -42.74 17.80 17.34
CA GLY A 170 -42.63 17.39 18.73
C GLY A 170 -42.83 15.89 19.01
N ARG A 171 -42.87 15.06 17.97
CA ARG A 171 -42.99 13.60 18.11
C ARG A 171 -41.85 12.90 17.40
N ALA A 172 -41.45 11.73 17.89
CA ALA A 172 -40.48 10.88 17.24
C ALA A 172 -41.06 10.28 15.96
N LYS A 173 -40.37 10.45 14.84
CA LYS A 173 -40.67 9.84 13.53
C LYS A 173 -39.51 8.96 13.10
N LYS A 174 -39.83 7.75 12.72
CA LYS A 174 -38.85 6.78 12.17
C LYS A 174 -38.52 7.12 10.70
N ILE A 175 -37.25 7.19 10.38
CA ILE A 175 -36.76 7.38 8.99
C ILE A 175 -35.77 6.27 8.68
N GLN A 176 -36.02 5.54 7.61
CA GLN A 176 -35.08 4.58 7.08
C GLN A 176 -33.89 5.29 6.44
N VAL A 177 -32.67 4.80 6.69
CA VAL A 177 -31.44 5.44 6.24
C VAL A 177 -30.56 4.46 5.45
N ASN A 178 -29.80 5.02 4.51
CA ASN A 178 -28.80 4.27 3.78
C ASN A 178 -27.41 4.55 4.37
N ILE A 179 -26.77 3.50 4.89
CA ILE A 179 -25.43 3.57 5.47
C ILE A 179 -24.41 3.49 4.34
N LEU A 180 -23.63 4.55 4.14
CA LEU A 180 -22.55 4.60 3.17
C LEU A 180 -21.25 4.06 3.74
N HIS A 181 -20.99 4.36 5.03
CA HIS A 181 -19.77 3.94 5.69
C HIS A 181 -20.00 3.76 7.20
N SER A 182 -19.31 2.79 7.80
CA SER A 182 -19.28 2.57 9.25
C SER A 182 -17.83 2.61 9.75
N ASN A 183 -17.65 3.29 10.88
CA ASN A 183 -16.39 3.31 11.61
C ASN A 183 -16.66 3.15 13.11
N THR A 184 -15.63 2.94 13.90
CA THR A 184 -15.75 2.85 15.36
C THR A 184 -16.35 4.15 15.91
N GLY A 185 -17.55 4.06 16.50
CA GLY A 185 -18.24 5.16 17.14
C GLY A 185 -19.13 6.03 16.24
N TYR A 186 -19.13 5.86 14.91
CA TYR A 186 -20.01 6.64 14.04
C TYR A 186 -20.37 5.95 12.73
N TYR A 187 -21.48 6.41 12.13
CA TYR A 187 -21.91 6.04 10.77
C TYR A 187 -21.98 7.27 9.87
N LEU A 188 -21.67 7.09 8.59
CA LEU A 188 -21.98 8.07 7.54
C LEU A 188 -23.21 7.59 6.79
N LEU A 189 -24.23 8.42 6.80
CA LEU A 189 -25.50 8.17 6.13
C LEU A 189 -25.60 9.03 4.88
N LYS A 190 -26.30 8.53 3.87
CA LYS A 190 -26.72 9.36 2.74
C LYS A 190 -27.77 10.34 3.20
N ASN A 191 -27.57 11.62 2.86
CA ASN A 191 -28.50 12.69 3.23
C ASN A 191 -29.65 12.77 2.22
N ASP A 192 -30.56 11.80 2.24
CA ASP A 192 -31.68 11.77 1.28
C ASP A 192 -32.91 12.53 1.79
N ASN A 193 -33.14 12.67 3.11
CA ASN A 193 -34.29 13.34 3.70
C ASN A 193 -34.08 13.74 5.15
N LEU A 194 -32.85 13.96 5.57
CA LEU A 194 -32.51 14.26 6.96
C LEU A 194 -32.09 15.72 7.19
N ASP A 195 -32.02 16.50 6.10
CA ASP A 195 -31.55 17.88 6.16
C ASP A 195 -32.52 18.75 6.98
N GLY A 196 -31.95 19.49 7.94
CA GLY A 196 -32.74 20.35 8.83
C GLY A 196 -33.61 19.63 9.87
N LEU A 197 -33.46 18.30 10.03
CA LEU A 197 -34.20 17.55 11.05
C LEU A 197 -33.32 17.26 12.28
N ASP A 198 -33.91 17.38 13.46
CA ASP A 198 -33.26 17.00 14.70
C ASP A 198 -33.25 15.48 14.88
N ILE A 199 -32.05 14.87 14.88
CA ILE A 199 -31.89 13.44 15.08
C ILE A 199 -31.79 13.12 16.57
N ILE A 200 -32.54 12.13 17.03
CA ILE A 200 -32.50 11.66 18.41
C ILE A 200 -31.27 10.78 18.60
N LEU A 201 -30.36 11.21 19.48
CA LEU A 201 -29.08 10.52 19.73
C LEU A 201 -29.16 9.46 20.81
N ASN A 202 -30.18 9.52 21.68
CA ASN A 202 -30.32 8.61 22.80
C ASN A 202 -30.74 7.21 22.33
N ARG A 203 -30.16 6.21 22.96
CA ARG A 203 -30.49 4.81 22.67
C ARG A 203 -31.75 4.42 23.47
N PHE A 204 -32.73 3.87 22.78
CA PHE A 204 -33.95 3.34 23.40
C PHE A 204 -34.02 1.84 23.21
N SER A 205 -34.54 1.13 24.18
CA SER A 205 -34.73 -0.32 24.12
C SER A 205 -35.98 -0.75 23.35
N SER A 206 -36.90 0.20 23.08
CA SER A 206 -38.16 -0.04 22.38
C SER A 206 -38.37 0.94 21.22
N ASN A 207 -39.33 0.64 20.36
CA ASN A 207 -39.77 1.55 19.32
C ASN A 207 -40.46 2.77 19.92
N ILE A 208 -39.93 3.97 19.64
CA ILE A 208 -40.46 5.25 20.18
C ILE A 208 -41.26 6.03 19.14
N GLU A 209 -41.60 5.44 18.00
CA GLU A 209 -42.36 6.10 16.94
C GLU A 209 -43.69 6.70 17.50
N GLY A 210 -43.95 7.95 17.17
CA GLY A 210 -45.16 8.69 17.65
C GLY A 210 -45.08 9.23 19.06
N THR A 211 -44.07 8.84 19.83
CA THR A 211 -43.90 9.32 21.23
C THR A 211 -43.60 10.81 21.25
N LYS A 212 -44.21 11.55 22.16
CA LYS A 212 -43.97 12.99 22.39
C LYS A 212 -42.56 13.16 22.97
N ILE A 213 -41.72 13.98 22.32
CA ILE A 213 -40.35 14.24 22.74
C ILE A 213 -40.28 15.64 23.35
N LYS A 214 -39.71 15.76 24.57
CA LYS A 214 -39.27 17.02 25.14
C LYS A 214 -37.79 17.21 24.85
N GLN A 215 -37.43 18.32 24.25
CA GLN A 215 -36.02 18.77 24.17
C GLN A 215 -35.67 19.37 25.54
N PHE A 216 -34.50 18.97 26.04
CA PHE A 216 -33.89 19.57 27.24
C PHE A 216 -32.69 20.38 26.79
#